data_b72733eb87b034bbcd81478b84a99299
#
_entry.id   b72733eb87b034bbcd81478b84a99299
#
_cell.length_a   1.000
_cell.length_b   1.000
_cell.length_c   1.000
_cell.angle_alpha   90.00
_cell.angle_beta   90.00
_cell.angle_gamma   90.00
#
_symmetry.space_group_name_H-M   'P 1'
#
loop_
_entity.id
_entity.type
_entity.pdbx_description
1 polymer ?
#
loop_
_entity_poly.entity_id
_entity_poly.type
_entity_poly.pdbx_seq_one_letter_code
_entity_poly.pdbx_strand_id
1 'polypeptide(L)'
;PNDYGLGLEQDIYTTGKIDTLMLKSKYFDFKRKVFVYLPPFYPYFDANDFDVVYTTDAQTMEQFFMTCAWPLFQNKYKWFIVVGICSPQTETYSRQDDFLPNDSATIKSYDGHGGHSEKLMNFVKYELIPYIHSHYRTTERSLGVGHSLGASFMMQCLMNGNPFTDYFFLSPNLTFGNDKLMLASQ
;
A
#
# COMPACT_ATOMS: atom_id res chain seq x y z
N PRO A 1 8.28 2.04 31.27
CA PRO A 1 8.59 1.78 29.87
C PRO A 1 7.26 1.41 29.21
N ASN A 2 6.77 2.31 28.36
CA ASN A 2 5.47 2.15 27.73
C ASN A 2 5.64 1.23 26.53
N ASP A 3 5.24 0.01 26.69
CA ASP A 3 5.25 -1.06 25.70
C ASP A 3 4.05 -0.93 24.73
N TYR A 4 3.74 0.28 24.29
CA TYR A 4 2.60 0.49 23.38
C TYR A 4 2.77 -0.20 22.02
N GLY A 5 4.00 -0.42 21.58
CA GLY A 5 4.26 -1.11 20.32
C GLY A 5 4.02 -2.61 20.38
N LEU A 6 4.53 -3.29 21.41
CA LEU A 6 4.41 -4.73 21.56
C LEU A 6 2.95 -5.17 21.85
N GLY A 7 2.18 -4.37 22.60
CA GLY A 7 0.77 -4.64 22.83
C GLY A 7 -0.06 -4.57 21.55
N LEU A 8 0.19 -3.59 20.70
CA LEU A 8 -0.50 -3.43 19.42
C LEU A 8 -0.25 -4.58 18.45
N GLU A 9 1.00 -5.00 18.30
CA GLU A 9 1.36 -6.14 17.46
C GLU A 9 0.69 -7.42 17.96
N GLN A 10 0.70 -7.64 19.27
CA GLN A 10 0.08 -8.80 19.88
C GLN A 10 -1.44 -8.79 19.70
N ASP A 11 -2.10 -7.65 19.83
CA ASP A 11 -3.55 -7.51 19.61
C ASP A 11 -3.92 -7.78 18.15
N ILE A 12 -3.15 -7.30 17.17
CA ILE A 12 -3.37 -7.60 15.76
C ILE A 12 -3.24 -9.11 15.50
N TYR A 13 -2.21 -9.76 16.03
CA TYR A 13 -2.01 -11.20 15.86
C TYR A 13 -3.02 -12.06 16.59
N THR A 14 -3.58 -11.60 17.70
CA THR A 14 -4.59 -12.34 18.47
C THR A 14 -6.01 -12.09 17.97
N THR A 15 -6.28 -10.94 17.36
CA THR A 15 -7.61 -10.52 16.93
C THR A 15 -7.84 -10.55 15.42
N GLY A 16 -6.79 -10.76 14.63
CA GLY A 16 -6.85 -10.89 13.17
C GLY A 16 -5.83 -11.88 12.64
N LYS A 17 -5.76 -12.03 11.31
CA LYS A 17 -4.83 -12.91 10.62
C LYS A 17 -4.07 -12.11 9.57
N ILE A 18 -2.75 -12.35 9.46
CA ILE A 18 -1.92 -11.80 8.39
C ILE A 18 -1.46 -12.93 7.48
N ASP A 19 -1.85 -12.86 6.22
CA ASP A 19 -1.33 -13.71 5.14
C ASP A 19 -0.15 -13.00 4.46
N THR A 20 0.90 -13.76 4.15
CA THR A 20 2.04 -13.26 3.37
C THR A 20 1.99 -13.88 1.97
N LEU A 21 1.92 -13.03 0.96
CA LEU A 21 1.86 -13.43 -0.44
C LEU A 21 3.17 -13.11 -1.15
N MET A 22 3.58 -14.00 -2.06
CA MET A 22 4.71 -13.80 -2.98
C MET A 22 4.20 -13.91 -4.42
N LEU A 23 3.70 -12.81 -4.96
CA LEU A 23 3.04 -12.76 -6.26
C LEU A 23 4.05 -12.63 -7.39
N LYS A 24 3.93 -13.48 -8.41
CA LYS A 24 4.62 -13.26 -9.69
C LYS A 24 3.95 -12.09 -10.41
N SER A 25 4.75 -11.32 -11.13
CA SER A 25 4.26 -10.19 -11.91
C SER A 25 4.87 -10.22 -13.32
N LYS A 26 4.10 -9.80 -14.31
CA LYS A 26 4.63 -9.56 -15.67
C LYS A 26 5.37 -8.24 -15.80
N TYR A 27 5.24 -7.34 -14.80
CA TYR A 27 5.88 -6.03 -14.77
C TYR A 27 7.25 -6.03 -14.10
N PHE A 28 7.54 -7.10 -13.31
CA PHE A 28 8.77 -7.26 -12.55
C PHE A 28 9.36 -8.66 -12.76
N ASP A 29 10.67 -8.75 -12.80
CA ASP A 29 11.43 -10.01 -12.93
C ASP A 29 11.60 -10.74 -11.58
N PHE A 30 11.08 -10.16 -10.50
CA PHE A 30 11.04 -10.75 -9.15
C PHE A 30 9.61 -10.82 -8.62
N LYS A 31 9.41 -11.68 -7.61
CA LYS A 31 8.11 -11.78 -6.94
C LYS A 31 7.89 -10.58 -6.01
N ARG A 32 6.69 -10.02 -6.08
CA ARG A 32 6.25 -8.93 -5.19
C ARG A 32 5.72 -9.51 -3.88
N LYS A 33 6.29 -9.07 -2.76
CA LYS A 33 5.79 -9.40 -1.42
C LYS A 33 4.63 -8.49 -1.06
N VAL A 34 3.56 -9.09 -0.54
CA VAL A 34 2.36 -8.39 -0.09
C VAL A 34 1.89 -9.03 1.22
N PHE A 35 1.49 -8.22 2.17
CA PHE A 35 0.78 -8.66 3.37
C PHE A 35 -0.72 -8.44 3.21
N VAL A 36 -1.53 -9.36 3.71
CA VAL A 36 -2.99 -9.21 3.75
C VAL A 36 -3.46 -9.45 5.18
N TYR A 37 -3.91 -8.39 5.83
CA TYR A 37 -4.54 -8.48 7.14
C TYR A 37 -6.03 -8.74 6.99
N LEU A 38 -6.51 -9.79 7.63
CA LEU A 38 -7.91 -10.16 7.74
C LEU A 38 -8.41 -9.82 9.13
N PRO A 39 -9.51 -9.06 9.28
CA PRO A 39 -10.02 -8.65 10.58
C PRO A 39 -10.54 -9.85 11.38
N PRO A 40 -10.66 -9.75 12.72
CA PRO A 40 -11.02 -10.86 13.60
C PRO A 40 -12.31 -11.56 13.21
N PHE A 41 -13.27 -10.82 12.71
CA PHE A 41 -14.59 -11.33 12.33
C PHE A 41 -14.66 -11.92 10.94
N TYR A 42 -13.58 -11.83 10.16
CA TYR A 42 -13.53 -12.36 8.80
C TYR A 42 -13.95 -13.85 8.70
N PRO A 43 -13.52 -14.77 9.60
CA PRO A 43 -13.92 -16.17 9.54
C PRO A 43 -15.37 -16.45 9.95
N TYR A 44 -16.01 -15.52 10.69
CA TYR A 44 -17.31 -15.77 11.33
C TYR A 44 -18.51 -15.20 10.56
N PHE A 45 -18.28 -14.32 9.59
CA PHE A 45 -19.34 -13.64 8.83
C PHE A 45 -19.21 -13.94 7.34
N ASP A 46 -19.54 -15.15 6.94
CA ASP A 46 -19.39 -15.62 5.55
C ASP A 46 -20.22 -14.81 4.52
N ALA A 47 -21.28 -14.14 4.96
CA ALA A 47 -22.14 -13.32 4.13
C ALA A 47 -21.67 -11.87 3.98
N ASN A 48 -20.59 -11.44 4.66
CA ASN A 48 -20.12 -10.07 4.60
C ASN A 48 -18.89 -9.95 3.71
N ASP A 49 -18.94 -8.97 2.81
CA ASP A 49 -17.78 -8.47 2.06
C ASP A 49 -17.17 -7.27 2.79
N PHE A 50 -15.87 -7.10 2.63
CA PHE A 50 -15.07 -6.09 3.32
C PHE A 50 -14.50 -5.08 2.34
N ASP A 51 -14.53 -3.80 2.70
CA ASP A 51 -13.77 -2.78 1.99
C ASP A 51 -12.28 -3.07 2.14
N VAL A 52 -11.47 -2.64 1.18
CA VAL A 52 -10.04 -2.95 1.17
C VAL A 52 -9.22 -1.65 1.27
N VAL A 53 -8.28 -1.62 2.20
CA VAL A 53 -7.28 -0.55 2.32
C VAL A 53 -5.95 -1.06 1.80
N TYR A 54 -5.42 -0.40 0.76
CA TYR A 54 -4.10 -0.67 0.21
C TYR A 54 -3.10 0.35 0.75
N THR A 55 -2.05 -0.10 1.43
CA THR A 55 -1.02 0.78 1.99
C THR A 55 0.35 0.47 1.41
N THR A 56 1.15 1.52 1.16
CA THR A 56 2.55 1.39 0.74
C THR A 56 3.47 1.15 1.93
N ASP A 57 4.76 0.92 1.66
CA ASP A 57 5.83 0.80 2.68
C ASP A 57 5.62 -0.30 3.73
N ALA A 58 4.86 -1.33 3.39
CA ALA A 58 4.57 -2.42 4.32
C ALA A 58 5.79 -3.25 4.72
N GLN A 59 6.93 -3.12 4.01
CA GLN A 59 8.18 -3.79 4.37
C GLN A 59 8.74 -3.31 5.71
N THR A 60 8.45 -2.08 6.13
CA THR A 60 8.83 -1.56 7.45
C THR A 60 7.89 -2.02 8.56
N MET A 61 6.75 -2.60 8.21
CA MET A 61 5.67 -3.04 9.08
C MET A 61 4.95 -1.90 9.83
N GLU A 62 5.61 -0.79 10.15
CA GLU A 62 5.05 0.31 10.95
C GLU A 62 3.76 0.87 10.36
N GLN A 63 3.79 1.36 9.11
CA GLN A 63 2.59 1.92 8.47
C GLN A 63 1.51 0.85 8.27
N PHE A 64 1.91 -0.39 7.97
CA PHE A 64 0.99 -1.50 7.83
C PHE A 64 0.26 -1.80 9.15
N PHE A 65 0.99 -1.94 10.26
CA PHE A 65 0.40 -2.18 11.57
C PHE A 65 -0.48 -1.02 12.05
N MET A 66 -0.05 0.22 11.86
CA MET A 66 -0.88 1.39 12.20
C MET A 66 -2.19 1.39 11.42
N THR A 67 -2.17 1.02 10.15
CA THR A 67 -3.39 0.91 9.34
C THR A 67 -4.28 -0.24 9.82
N CYS A 68 -3.72 -1.40 10.17
CA CYS A 68 -4.45 -2.53 10.73
C CYS A 68 -5.04 -2.23 12.12
N ALA A 69 -4.31 -1.49 12.94
CA ALA A 69 -4.70 -1.16 14.32
C ALA A 69 -5.83 -0.13 14.39
N TRP A 70 -5.99 0.71 13.36
CA TRP A 70 -6.98 1.79 13.39
C TRP A 70 -8.41 1.34 13.73
N PRO A 71 -8.97 0.25 13.16
CA PRO A 71 -10.29 -0.24 13.53
C PRO A 71 -10.38 -0.74 14.97
N LEU A 72 -9.27 -1.21 15.56
CA LEU A 72 -9.22 -1.72 16.92
C LEU A 72 -9.38 -0.60 17.96
N PHE A 73 -8.85 0.60 17.67
CA PHE A 73 -8.98 1.75 18.57
C PHE A 73 -10.34 2.44 18.52
N GLN A 74 -11.05 2.24 17.45
CA GLN A 74 -12.27 2.99 17.17
C GLN A 74 -13.46 2.02 17.08
N ASN A 75 -14.01 1.59 18.20
CA ASN A 75 -15.18 0.69 18.31
C ASN A 75 -16.42 1.07 17.48
N LYS A 76 -16.32 2.06 16.60
CA LYS A 76 -17.42 2.62 15.80
C LYS A 76 -17.27 2.45 14.29
N TYR A 77 -16.14 1.91 13.81
CA TYR A 77 -15.87 1.82 12.37
C TYR A 77 -16.11 0.42 11.81
N LYS A 78 -16.45 0.41 10.52
CA LYS A 78 -16.58 -0.82 9.75
C LYS A 78 -15.21 -1.49 9.63
N TRP A 79 -15.16 -2.79 9.86
CA TRP A 79 -13.96 -3.60 9.62
C TRP A 79 -13.62 -3.65 8.14
N PHE A 80 -12.32 -3.69 7.82
CA PHE A 80 -11.81 -3.76 6.46
C PHE A 80 -10.60 -4.71 6.38
N ILE A 81 -10.30 -5.16 5.18
CA ILE A 81 -9.06 -5.88 4.85
C ILE A 81 -7.97 -4.84 4.62
N VAL A 82 -6.74 -5.09 5.11
CA VAL A 82 -5.59 -4.25 4.79
C VAL A 82 -4.60 -5.03 3.93
N VAL A 83 -4.24 -4.45 2.79
CA VAL A 83 -3.26 -5.00 1.85
C VAL A 83 -2.02 -4.14 1.88
N GLY A 84 -0.94 -4.67 2.45
CA GLY A 84 0.34 -4.00 2.57
C GLY A 84 1.26 -4.30 1.39
N ILE A 85 1.56 -3.30 0.57
CA ILE A 85 2.46 -3.39 -0.58
C ILE A 85 3.89 -3.18 -0.11
N CYS A 86 4.74 -4.22 -0.23
CA CYS A 86 6.14 -4.15 0.16
C CYS A 86 7.01 -3.73 -1.03
N SER A 87 7.92 -2.79 -0.79
CA SER A 87 9.03 -2.51 -1.70
C SER A 87 10.23 -3.38 -1.32
N PRO A 88 10.92 -4.00 -2.28
CA PRO A 88 12.19 -4.66 -2.00
C PRO A 88 13.19 -3.68 -1.39
N GLN A 89 14.07 -4.21 -0.53
CA GLN A 89 15.18 -3.46 0.06
C GLN A 89 16.45 -4.26 -0.21
N THR A 90 17.09 -3.98 -1.33
CA THR A 90 18.35 -4.60 -1.75
C THR A 90 19.39 -3.53 -2.01
N GLU A 91 20.63 -3.91 -2.31
CA GLU A 91 21.68 -2.95 -2.69
C GLU A 91 21.35 -2.18 -3.99
N THR A 92 20.54 -2.77 -4.86
CA THR A 92 20.24 -2.22 -6.20
C THR A 92 18.78 -1.83 -6.41
N TYR A 93 17.92 -2.03 -5.40
CA TYR A 93 16.49 -1.74 -5.51
C TYR A 93 15.91 -1.31 -4.16
N SER A 94 15.18 -0.23 -4.16
CA SER A 94 14.62 0.39 -2.97
C SER A 94 13.19 0.91 -3.23
N ARG A 95 12.56 1.49 -2.22
CA ARG A 95 11.25 2.13 -2.36
C ARG A 95 11.23 3.31 -3.34
N GLN A 96 12.37 3.96 -3.54
CA GLN A 96 12.51 5.02 -4.51
C GLN A 96 12.28 4.51 -5.93
N ASP A 97 12.81 3.31 -6.25
CA ASP A 97 12.60 2.68 -7.56
C ASP A 97 11.12 2.41 -7.81
N ASP A 98 10.39 1.96 -6.79
CA ASP A 98 8.96 1.69 -6.87
C ASP A 98 8.10 2.96 -7.01
N PHE A 99 8.43 4.04 -6.31
CA PHE A 99 7.50 5.16 -6.16
C PHE A 99 7.80 6.36 -7.05
N LEU A 100 9.02 6.48 -7.57
CA LEU A 100 9.39 7.60 -8.42
C LEU A 100 9.13 7.31 -9.91
N PRO A 101 8.70 8.34 -10.66
CA PRO A 101 8.44 8.22 -12.09
C PRO A 101 9.72 8.02 -12.88
N ASN A 102 9.58 7.53 -14.11
CA ASN A 102 10.68 7.44 -15.08
C ASN A 102 10.98 8.82 -15.68
N ASP A 103 11.65 9.63 -14.90
CA ASP A 103 12.08 10.99 -15.27
C ASP A 103 13.55 11.18 -14.89
N SER A 104 14.36 11.59 -15.87
CA SER A 104 15.81 11.66 -15.73
C SER A 104 16.28 12.63 -14.64
N ALA A 105 15.58 13.75 -14.44
CA ALA A 105 15.92 14.73 -13.40
C ALA A 105 15.61 14.15 -12.01
N THR A 106 14.48 13.47 -11.86
CA THR A 106 14.10 12.77 -10.63
C THR A 106 15.11 11.67 -10.31
N ILE A 107 15.38 10.76 -11.24
CA ILE A 107 16.32 9.64 -11.05
C ILE A 107 17.70 10.18 -10.64
N LYS A 108 18.18 11.27 -11.28
CA LYS A 108 19.44 11.90 -10.91
C LYS A 108 19.43 12.47 -9.48
N SER A 109 18.32 13.06 -9.04
CA SER A 109 18.19 13.64 -7.70
C SER A 109 18.09 12.59 -6.58
N TYR A 110 17.83 11.34 -6.95
CA TYR A 110 17.75 10.18 -6.04
C TYR A 110 18.88 9.15 -6.30
N ASP A 111 20.07 9.63 -6.66
CA ASP A 111 21.30 8.83 -6.82
C ASP A 111 21.14 7.63 -7.79
N GLY A 112 20.34 7.80 -8.82
CA GLY A 112 20.08 6.76 -9.83
C GLY A 112 18.87 5.88 -9.54
N HIS A 113 18.19 6.06 -8.40
CA HIS A 113 16.99 5.33 -8.04
C HIS A 113 15.71 5.98 -8.60
N GLY A 114 14.75 5.15 -9.00
CA GLY A 114 13.44 5.57 -9.52
C GLY A 114 13.07 4.86 -10.82
N GLY A 115 11.96 5.32 -11.41
CA GLY A 115 11.57 4.93 -12.77
C GLY A 115 10.55 3.80 -12.86
N HIS A 116 10.10 3.21 -11.76
CA HIS A 116 9.19 2.06 -11.81
C HIS A 116 7.78 2.34 -11.27
N SER A 117 7.42 3.59 -10.99
CA SER A 117 6.09 3.89 -10.44
C SER A 117 4.95 3.46 -11.37
N GLU A 118 5.11 3.60 -12.67
CA GLU A 118 4.12 3.09 -13.64
C GLU A 118 4.02 1.56 -13.62
N LYS A 119 5.16 0.86 -13.52
CA LYS A 119 5.17 -0.61 -13.38
C LYS A 119 4.44 -1.06 -12.13
N LEU A 120 4.70 -0.38 -10.99
CA LEU A 120 4.04 -0.68 -9.73
C LEU A 120 2.53 -0.38 -9.81
N MET A 121 2.14 0.74 -10.39
CA MET A 121 0.73 1.07 -10.59
C MET A 121 0.02 0.01 -11.46
N ASN A 122 0.66 -0.43 -12.54
CA ASN A 122 0.13 -1.47 -13.41
C ASN A 122 0.02 -2.84 -12.69
N PHE A 123 1.02 -3.20 -11.88
CA PHE A 123 0.95 -4.37 -11.00
C PHE A 123 -0.23 -4.28 -10.04
N VAL A 124 -0.40 -3.16 -9.37
CA VAL A 124 -1.51 -2.93 -8.42
C VAL A 124 -2.85 -3.06 -9.13
N LYS A 125 -3.02 -2.35 -10.25
CA LYS A 125 -4.29 -2.28 -10.98
C LYS A 125 -4.69 -3.59 -11.66
N TYR A 126 -3.75 -4.25 -12.30
CA TYR A 126 -4.05 -5.36 -13.21
C TYR A 126 -3.71 -6.75 -12.65
N GLU A 127 -2.95 -6.81 -11.55
CA GLU A 127 -2.56 -8.09 -10.94
C GLU A 127 -2.98 -8.18 -9.47
N LEU A 128 -2.60 -7.20 -8.63
CA LEU A 128 -2.84 -7.26 -7.19
C LEU A 128 -4.33 -7.13 -6.84
N ILE A 129 -5.00 -6.08 -7.30
CA ILE A 129 -6.42 -5.85 -7.01
C ILE A 129 -7.29 -7.02 -7.51
N PRO A 130 -7.18 -7.50 -8.75
CA PRO A 130 -7.90 -8.68 -9.20
C PRO A 130 -7.59 -9.95 -8.39
N TYR A 131 -6.33 -10.13 -7.97
CA TYR A 131 -5.95 -11.24 -7.11
C TYR A 131 -6.69 -11.18 -5.76
N ILE A 132 -6.69 -10.01 -5.10
CA ILE A 132 -7.37 -9.81 -3.81
C ILE A 132 -8.87 -10.07 -3.95
N HIS A 133 -9.53 -9.52 -4.97
CA HIS A 133 -10.95 -9.75 -5.22
C HIS A 133 -11.29 -11.23 -5.49
N SER A 134 -10.39 -11.98 -6.10
CA SER A 134 -10.65 -13.40 -6.41
C SER A 134 -10.38 -14.35 -5.26
N HIS A 135 -9.61 -13.93 -4.23
CA HIS A 135 -9.20 -14.80 -3.12
C HIS A 135 -9.79 -14.41 -1.77
N TYR A 136 -10.32 -13.20 -1.65
CA TYR A 136 -10.89 -12.66 -0.42
C TYR A 136 -12.27 -12.06 -0.68
N ARG A 137 -13.11 -12.06 0.36
CA ARG A 137 -14.45 -11.46 0.29
C ARG A 137 -14.33 -9.95 0.39
N THR A 138 -14.48 -9.27 -0.71
CA THR A 138 -14.25 -7.83 -0.85
C THR A 138 -15.41 -7.13 -1.54
N THR A 139 -15.71 -5.92 -1.09
CA THR A 139 -16.55 -4.98 -1.86
C THR A 139 -15.75 -4.36 -3.01
N GLU A 140 -16.42 -3.63 -3.88
CA GLU A 140 -15.78 -2.81 -4.92
C GLU A 140 -15.07 -1.57 -4.35
N ARG A 141 -15.26 -1.27 -3.06
CA ARG A 141 -14.69 -0.08 -2.44
C ARG A 141 -13.26 -0.33 -1.95
N SER A 142 -12.36 0.54 -2.38
CA SER A 142 -10.94 0.47 -2.04
C SER A 142 -10.35 1.84 -1.72
N LEU A 143 -9.48 1.88 -0.70
CA LEU A 143 -8.77 3.07 -0.27
C LEU A 143 -7.26 2.88 -0.48
N GLY A 144 -6.62 3.75 -1.26
CA GLY A 144 -5.17 3.84 -1.36
C GLY A 144 -4.59 4.77 -0.29
N VAL A 145 -3.67 4.28 0.53
CA VAL A 145 -3.01 5.03 1.62
C VAL A 145 -1.51 5.08 1.39
N GLY A 146 -0.92 6.25 1.49
CA GLY A 146 0.52 6.42 1.40
C GLY A 146 1.04 7.53 2.31
N HIS A 147 2.29 7.40 2.75
CA HIS A 147 3.01 8.41 3.51
C HIS A 147 4.27 8.86 2.76
N SER A 148 4.56 10.17 2.81
CA SER A 148 5.77 10.75 2.19
C SER A 148 5.86 10.36 0.70
N LEU A 149 6.92 9.69 0.25
CA LEU A 149 7.10 9.23 -1.12
C LEU A 149 6.02 8.22 -1.56
N GLY A 150 5.52 7.37 -0.62
CA GLY A 150 4.38 6.49 -0.86
C GLY A 150 3.07 7.26 -1.12
N ALA A 151 2.87 8.41 -0.46
CA ALA A 151 1.74 9.29 -0.76
C ALA A 151 1.88 9.94 -2.15
N SER A 152 3.09 10.29 -2.56
CA SER A 152 3.36 10.80 -3.91
C SER A 152 3.08 9.74 -4.98
N PHE A 153 3.39 8.48 -4.71
CA PHE A 153 2.99 7.37 -5.57
C PHE A 153 1.47 7.23 -5.66
N MET A 154 0.75 7.32 -4.54
CA MET A 154 -0.72 7.27 -4.55
C MET A 154 -1.33 8.44 -5.32
N MET A 155 -0.72 9.64 -5.29
CA MET A 155 -1.14 10.76 -6.14
C MET A 155 -0.92 10.46 -7.63
N GLN A 156 0.22 9.86 -8.01
CA GLN A 156 0.45 9.40 -9.38
C GLN A 156 -0.62 8.37 -9.81
N CYS A 157 -1.01 7.47 -8.91
CA CYS A 157 -2.10 6.52 -9.17
C CYS A 157 -3.42 7.23 -9.46
N LEU A 158 -3.80 8.22 -8.64
CA LEU A 158 -5.02 9.01 -8.87
C LEU A 158 -5.02 9.69 -10.22
N MET A 159 -3.88 10.30 -10.61
CA MET A 159 -3.76 11.09 -11.83
C MET A 159 -3.69 10.26 -13.11
N ASN A 160 -3.06 9.07 -13.08
CA ASN A 160 -2.70 8.34 -14.28
C ASN A 160 -3.44 7.01 -14.48
N GLY A 161 -3.94 6.40 -13.45
CA GLY A 161 -4.50 5.05 -13.57
C GLY A 161 -5.76 4.83 -12.76
N ASN A 162 -5.90 5.62 -11.72
CA ASN A 162 -7.00 5.60 -10.76
C ASN A 162 -7.46 4.18 -10.35
N PRO A 163 -6.55 3.34 -9.77
CA PRO A 163 -6.87 1.98 -9.41
C PRO A 163 -7.78 1.85 -8.18
N PHE A 164 -7.90 2.89 -7.35
CA PHE A 164 -8.69 2.89 -6.11
C PHE A 164 -9.90 3.80 -6.20
N THR A 165 -10.92 3.53 -5.38
CA THR A 165 -12.11 4.40 -5.30
C THR A 165 -11.87 5.66 -4.48
N ASP A 166 -11.04 5.55 -3.45
CA ASP A 166 -10.72 6.62 -2.50
C ASP A 166 -9.20 6.68 -2.25
N TYR A 167 -8.70 7.85 -1.81
CA TYR A 167 -7.28 8.06 -1.53
C TYR A 167 -7.06 8.82 -0.24
N PHE A 168 -6.00 8.46 0.50
CA PHE A 168 -5.54 9.18 1.66
C PHE A 168 -4.03 9.44 1.58
N PHE A 169 -3.66 10.71 1.48
CA PHE A 169 -2.28 11.16 1.32
C PHE A 169 -1.76 11.75 2.62
N LEU A 170 -0.69 11.17 3.15
CA LEU A 170 -0.01 11.65 4.34
C LEU A 170 1.31 12.32 3.95
N SER A 171 1.39 13.64 4.09
CA SER A 171 2.60 14.42 3.81
C SER A 171 3.30 14.05 2.50
N PRO A 172 2.64 14.13 1.34
CA PRO A 172 3.25 13.74 0.07
C PRO A 172 4.46 14.61 -0.25
N ASN A 173 5.52 13.99 -0.81
CA ASN A 173 6.61 14.74 -1.41
C ASN A 173 6.21 15.13 -2.85
N LEU A 174 6.10 16.42 -3.12
CA LEU A 174 5.66 16.95 -4.40
C LEU A 174 6.79 17.58 -5.24
N THR A 175 8.04 17.54 -4.74
CA THR A 175 9.17 18.30 -5.29
C THR A 175 10.00 17.56 -6.34
N PHE A 176 9.51 16.44 -6.89
CA PHE A 176 10.19 15.71 -7.95
C PHE A 176 9.46 15.82 -9.30
N GLY A 177 10.12 15.40 -10.38
CA GLY A 177 9.53 15.41 -11.73
C GLY A 177 9.29 16.82 -12.25
N ASN A 178 10.17 17.80 -11.92
CA ASN A 178 9.98 19.22 -12.25
C ASN A 178 8.65 19.77 -11.72
N ASP A 179 8.30 19.43 -10.47
CA ASP A 179 7.08 19.85 -9.78
C ASP A 179 5.76 19.44 -10.47
N LYS A 180 5.79 18.44 -11.34
CA LYS A 180 4.59 18.00 -12.08
C LYS A 180 3.45 17.57 -11.18
N LEU A 181 3.74 16.91 -10.05
CA LEU A 181 2.69 16.53 -9.08
C LEU A 181 2.09 17.76 -8.40
N MET A 182 2.92 18.75 -8.07
CA MET A 182 2.47 19.99 -7.45
C MET A 182 1.60 20.80 -8.43
N LEU A 183 2.02 20.90 -9.70
CA LEU A 183 1.28 21.63 -10.72
C LEU A 183 -0.05 20.95 -11.08
N ALA A 184 -0.10 19.63 -11.06
CA ALA A 184 -1.32 18.88 -11.38
C ALA A 184 -2.31 18.82 -10.20
N SER A 185 -1.90 19.17 -8.98
CA SER A 185 -2.76 19.21 -7.79
C SER A 185 -3.45 20.57 -7.59
N GLN A 186 -3.15 21.57 -8.42
CA GLN A 186 -3.78 22.89 -8.43
C GLN A 186 -5.01 22.93 -9.38
#